data_78b6b316bc5916d9f91ea096cf98b4f7
#
_entry.id   78b6b316bc5916d9f91ea096cf98b4f7
#
_cell.length_a   1.000
_cell.length_b   1.000
_cell.length_c   1.000
_cell.angle_alpha   90.00
_cell.angle_beta   90.00
_cell.angle_gamma   90.00
#
_symmetry.space_group_name_H-M   'P 1'
#
loop_
_entity.id
_entity.type
_entity.pdbx_description
1 polymer ?
#
loop_
_entity_poly.entity_id
_entity_poly.type
_entity_poly.pdbx_seq_one_letter_code
_entity_poly.pdbx_strand_id
1 'polypeptide(L)'
;MAVQHRLECAFIYLYEPMDFNFSVMCNLGAKKAGGEYLLLLNDDMEVLADCEDWLERMVGQASLRHVGAVGAKLLYPNSTLIQHAGVTNTISGPGHKLKGLDDTQSYYYGRNKLVYDMIGVTAACLLIRTKVYRALGGLYEGLRVAYNDVDLCFRLCEKGLCNVQRNDVVLYHHESLSRGDDMQDEGKFKRLMEEKDVLYRRHPRLYAQDPYNGTIRNTGAPEYEIRWLEGYEFADLTGYRDEVKEGSSLPNMKRVNQAIMIVVEDCGKEKFLRAGNQGKEYYLIKGWAYIPGADNARYKMKLLLVNEKGKVWEMPIMKRYRKDVAAILPDETNVEMTGFCCWIYEGSLPSGTYDLWLTAKDSCSRQRMYRSAKKQLVIE
;
A
#
# COMPACT_ATOMS: atom_id res chain seq x y z
N MET A 1 19.98 -9.29 -35.74
CA MET A 1 20.63 -8.59 -36.88
C MET A 1 19.75 -7.52 -37.54
N ALA A 2 18.44 -7.66 -37.61
CA ALA A 2 17.57 -6.65 -38.28
C ALA A 2 17.46 -5.28 -37.59
N VAL A 3 17.74 -5.19 -36.29
CA VAL A 3 17.64 -3.94 -35.52
C VAL A 3 18.88 -3.05 -35.71
N GLN A 4 20.04 -3.63 -35.93
CA GLN A 4 21.33 -2.90 -35.99
C GLN A 4 21.43 -1.91 -37.17
N HIS A 5 20.67 -2.12 -38.24
CA HIS A 5 20.71 -1.25 -39.43
C HIS A 5 19.76 -0.03 -39.36
N ARG A 6 18.98 0.13 -38.29
CA ARG A 6 18.03 1.26 -38.13
C ARG A 6 18.38 2.25 -37.02
N LEU A 7 19.41 1.93 -36.22
CA LEU A 7 19.83 2.78 -35.11
C LEU A 7 21.04 3.62 -35.51
N GLU A 8 20.93 4.92 -35.48
CA GLU A 8 22.05 5.86 -35.65
C GLU A 8 22.95 5.96 -34.40
N CYS A 9 22.93 4.93 -33.54
CA CYS A 9 23.69 4.89 -32.29
C CYS A 9 24.48 3.60 -32.13
N ALA A 10 25.46 3.60 -31.22
CA ALA A 10 26.24 2.41 -30.92
C ALA A 10 25.35 1.33 -30.28
N PHE A 11 25.41 0.14 -30.81
CA PHE A 11 24.66 -1.02 -30.29
C PHE A 11 25.63 -2.05 -29.74
N ILE A 12 25.39 -2.47 -28.47
CA ILE A 12 26.15 -3.51 -27.79
C ILE A 12 25.20 -4.65 -27.41
N TYR A 13 25.42 -5.82 -27.99
CA TYR A 13 24.72 -7.03 -27.63
C TYR A 13 25.50 -7.79 -26.56
N LEU A 14 24.86 -8.05 -25.42
CA LEU A 14 25.43 -8.85 -24.33
C LEU A 14 24.64 -10.16 -24.24
N TYR A 15 25.34 -11.27 -24.33
CA TYR A 15 24.80 -12.59 -24.10
C TYR A 15 25.59 -13.28 -22.98
N GLU A 16 24.90 -13.57 -21.88
CA GLU A 16 25.49 -14.29 -20.74
C GLU A 16 24.57 -15.47 -20.42
N PRO A 17 25.09 -16.74 -20.57
CA PRO A 17 24.28 -17.91 -20.23
C PRO A 17 24.09 -17.99 -18.72
N MET A 18 22.86 -17.68 -18.26
CA MET A 18 22.49 -17.73 -16.87
C MET A 18 20.99 -18.03 -16.71
N ASP A 19 20.57 -18.46 -15.53
CA ASP A 19 19.17 -18.47 -15.16
C ASP A 19 18.60 -17.04 -15.20
N PHE A 20 17.34 -16.92 -15.60
CA PHE A 20 16.70 -15.61 -15.72
C PHE A 20 16.79 -14.83 -14.39
N ASN A 21 17.42 -13.67 -14.47
CA ASN A 21 17.49 -12.69 -13.39
C ASN A 21 17.55 -11.29 -13.99
N PHE A 22 16.39 -10.62 -14.00
CA PHE A 22 16.24 -9.27 -14.56
C PHE A 22 17.23 -8.27 -13.94
N SER A 23 17.43 -8.34 -12.62
CA SER A 23 18.34 -7.43 -11.92
C SER A 23 19.79 -7.60 -12.39
N VAL A 24 20.27 -8.84 -12.54
CA VAL A 24 21.63 -9.12 -13.05
C VAL A 24 21.77 -8.63 -14.48
N MET A 25 20.80 -8.93 -15.34
CA MET A 25 20.81 -8.51 -16.74
C MET A 25 20.90 -6.98 -16.88
N CYS A 26 20.06 -6.23 -16.15
CA CYS A 26 20.11 -4.77 -16.14
C CYS A 26 21.42 -4.23 -15.59
N ASN A 27 21.96 -4.83 -14.52
CA ASN A 27 23.24 -4.42 -13.94
C ASN A 27 24.42 -4.65 -14.91
N LEU A 28 24.43 -5.76 -15.66
CA LEU A 28 25.43 -6.03 -16.69
C LEU A 28 25.36 -4.99 -17.83
N GLY A 29 24.17 -4.66 -18.31
CA GLY A 29 23.96 -3.60 -19.28
C GLY A 29 24.43 -2.24 -18.77
N ALA A 30 24.08 -1.88 -17.53
CA ALA A 30 24.46 -0.63 -16.90
C ALA A 30 25.98 -0.47 -16.70
N LYS A 31 26.71 -1.57 -16.51
CA LYS A 31 28.20 -1.57 -16.46
C LYS A 31 28.83 -1.19 -17.80
N LYS A 32 28.20 -1.54 -18.91
CA LYS A 32 28.67 -1.24 -20.28
C LYS A 32 28.20 0.13 -20.78
N ALA A 33 27.10 0.65 -20.26
CA ALA A 33 26.57 1.95 -20.67
C ALA A 33 27.53 3.09 -20.28
N GLY A 34 27.79 4.03 -21.22
CA GLY A 34 28.65 5.19 -21.03
C GLY A 34 27.89 6.51 -20.89
N GLY A 35 26.57 6.52 -21.03
CA GLY A 35 25.75 7.72 -20.99
C GLY A 35 25.64 8.35 -19.59
N GLU A 36 25.31 9.64 -19.54
CA GLU A 36 25.04 10.36 -18.29
C GLU A 36 23.77 9.85 -17.60
N TYR A 37 22.80 9.37 -18.38
CA TYR A 37 21.57 8.78 -17.94
C TYR A 37 21.50 7.31 -18.37
N LEU A 38 20.90 6.49 -17.55
CA LEU A 38 20.52 5.10 -17.84
C LEU A 38 19.00 5.06 -18.04
N LEU A 39 18.57 4.50 -19.14
CA LEU A 39 17.19 4.14 -19.38
C LEU A 39 17.07 2.61 -19.30
N LEU A 40 16.35 2.12 -18.29
CA LEU A 40 15.85 0.74 -18.30
C LEU A 40 14.58 0.77 -19.14
N LEU A 41 14.56 0.00 -20.21
CA LEU A 41 13.46 -0.07 -21.15
C LEU A 41 13.25 -1.52 -21.59
N ASN A 42 12.06 -2.03 -21.42
CA ASN A 42 11.71 -3.34 -21.94
C ASN A 42 11.69 -3.31 -23.46
N ASP A 43 11.95 -4.46 -24.08
CA ASP A 43 11.99 -4.64 -25.53
C ASP A 43 10.59 -4.72 -26.18
N ASP A 44 9.55 -4.81 -25.37
CA ASP A 44 8.14 -4.84 -25.75
C ASP A 44 7.40 -3.49 -25.55
N MET A 45 8.17 -2.38 -25.59
CA MET A 45 7.63 -1.01 -25.50
C MET A 45 7.39 -0.40 -26.88
N GLU A 46 6.30 0.36 -27.01
CA GLU A 46 5.94 1.09 -28.23
C GLU A 46 5.70 2.57 -27.91
N VAL A 47 6.38 3.45 -28.67
CA VAL A 47 6.22 4.91 -28.55
C VAL A 47 5.00 5.35 -29.35
N LEU A 48 4.10 6.11 -28.73
CA LEU A 48 2.96 6.70 -29.42
C LEU A 48 3.40 7.86 -30.33
N ALA A 49 2.73 7.97 -31.47
CA ALA A 49 3.07 8.98 -32.50
C ALA A 49 2.95 10.45 -32.02
N ASP A 50 2.17 10.72 -30.99
CA ASP A 50 1.99 12.04 -30.37
C ASP A 50 2.92 12.28 -29.18
N CYS A 51 3.85 11.37 -28.92
CA CYS A 51 4.79 11.45 -27.78
C CYS A 51 6.25 11.30 -28.23
N GLU A 52 6.63 11.87 -29.37
CA GLU A 52 7.98 11.75 -29.94
C GLU A 52 9.07 12.35 -29.04
N ASP A 53 8.74 13.39 -28.27
CA ASP A 53 9.63 14.07 -27.33
C ASP A 53 9.65 13.45 -25.91
N TRP A 54 9.16 12.20 -25.79
CA TRP A 54 9.06 11.49 -24.50
C TRP A 54 10.39 11.39 -23.74
N LEU A 55 11.47 11.13 -24.46
CA LEU A 55 12.79 10.95 -23.85
C LEU A 55 13.35 12.28 -23.35
N GLU A 56 13.22 13.35 -24.11
CA GLU A 56 13.63 14.71 -23.73
C GLU A 56 12.88 15.17 -22.49
N ARG A 57 11.56 14.90 -22.41
CA ARG A 57 10.76 15.19 -21.22
C ARG A 57 11.26 14.43 -20.01
N MET A 58 11.57 13.15 -20.15
CA MET A 58 12.09 12.32 -19.05
C MET A 58 13.49 12.81 -18.61
N VAL A 59 14.40 13.12 -19.54
CA VAL A 59 15.73 13.63 -19.26
C VAL A 59 15.65 14.99 -18.56
N GLY A 60 14.80 15.90 -19.05
CA GLY A 60 14.55 17.19 -18.42
C GLY A 60 14.15 17.05 -16.94
N GLN A 61 13.27 16.09 -16.63
CA GLN A 61 12.89 15.81 -15.25
C GLN A 61 14.04 15.19 -14.43
N ALA A 62 14.75 14.21 -14.99
CA ALA A 62 15.84 13.51 -14.32
C ALA A 62 17.06 14.40 -14.05
N SER A 63 17.20 15.53 -14.77
CA SER A 63 18.29 16.49 -14.58
C SER A 63 18.19 17.24 -13.25
N LEU A 64 16.99 17.31 -12.65
CA LEU A 64 16.77 17.99 -11.38
C LEU A 64 17.47 17.23 -10.23
N ARG A 65 18.19 17.97 -9.38
CA ARG A 65 19.07 17.36 -8.35
C ARG A 65 18.35 16.45 -7.37
N HIS A 66 17.12 16.80 -7.01
CA HIS A 66 16.30 16.05 -6.04
C HIS A 66 15.61 14.83 -6.65
N VAL A 67 15.62 14.68 -7.98
CA VAL A 67 14.96 13.55 -8.66
C VAL A 67 15.89 12.34 -8.67
N GLY A 68 15.37 11.19 -8.26
CA GLY A 68 16.03 9.89 -8.31
C GLY A 68 15.78 9.17 -9.62
N ALA A 69 14.58 8.62 -9.77
CA ALA A 69 14.12 7.94 -10.98
C ALA A 69 12.94 8.66 -11.61
N VAL A 70 12.78 8.52 -12.92
CA VAL A 70 11.65 9.04 -13.70
C VAL A 70 11.01 7.88 -14.46
N GLY A 71 9.70 7.70 -14.32
CA GLY A 71 8.92 6.70 -15.06
C GLY A 71 7.90 7.32 -15.99
N ALA A 72 7.55 6.61 -17.06
CA ALA A 72 6.49 6.95 -18.00
C ALA A 72 5.17 6.27 -17.60
N LYS A 73 4.04 6.84 -18.02
CA LYS A 73 2.75 6.15 -17.98
C LYS A 73 2.71 5.08 -19.06
N LEU A 74 2.23 3.89 -18.67
CA LEU A 74 2.08 2.76 -19.59
C LEU A 74 0.61 2.43 -19.78
N LEU A 75 0.23 2.24 -21.03
CA LEU A 75 -1.09 1.75 -21.42
C LEU A 75 -0.97 0.31 -21.95
N TYR A 76 -2.06 -0.42 -21.87
CA TYR A 76 -2.18 -1.69 -22.58
C TYR A 76 -2.22 -1.44 -24.10
N PRO A 77 -1.62 -2.33 -24.92
CA PRO A 77 -1.52 -2.16 -26.36
C PRO A 77 -2.89 -1.97 -27.02
N ASN A 78 -2.97 -1.03 -27.97
CA ASN A 78 -4.20 -0.72 -28.71
C ASN A 78 -5.40 -0.41 -27.80
N SER A 79 -5.16 0.17 -26.64
CA SER A 79 -6.16 0.44 -25.61
C SER A 79 -5.92 1.78 -24.96
N THR A 80 -6.97 2.35 -24.37
CA THR A 80 -6.88 3.52 -23.47
C THR A 80 -6.76 3.12 -22.00
N LEU A 81 -6.69 1.82 -21.69
CA LEU A 81 -6.60 1.34 -20.33
C LEU A 81 -5.19 1.49 -19.78
N ILE A 82 -5.09 2.11 -18.62
CA ILE A 82 -3.83 2.31 -17.90
C ILE A 82 -3.30 0.97 -17.37
N GLN A 83 -2.05 0.66 -17.70
CA GLN A 83 -1.32 -0.46 -17.12
C GLN A 83 -0.50 -0.01 -15.90
N HIS A 84 0.13 1.17 -16.01
CA HIS A 84 0.96 1.75 -14.96
C HIS A 84 0.91 3.28 -14.98
N ALA A 85 0.68 3.87 -13.81
CA ALA A 85 0.76 5.32 -13.58
C ALA A 85 1.46 5.62 -12.23
N GLY A 86 2.56 4.91 -11.97
CA GLY A 86 3.34 4.96 -10.74
C GLY A 86 3.07 3.77 -9.81
N VAL A 87 3.91 3.63 -8.81
CA VAL A 87 3.78 2.61 -7.75
C VAL A 87 3.23 3.24 -6.50
N THR A 88 2.29 2.56 -5.86
CA THR A 88 1.77 2.91 -4.53
C THR A 88 1.71 1.66 -3.66
N ASN A 89 1.83 1.82 -2.36
CA ASN A 89 1.60 0.71 -1.43
C ASN A 89 0.11 0.44 -1.31
N THR A 90 -0.28 -0.79 -1.62
CA THR A 90 -1.63 -1.29 -1.41
C THR A 90 -1.66 -2.22 -0.19
N ILE A 91 -2.84 -2.71 0.18
CA ILE A 91 -3.01 -3.72 1.23
C ILE A 91 -2.15 -4.96 0.96
N SER A 92 -2.10 -5.38 -0.30
CA SER A 92 -1.37 -6.57 -0.73
C SER A 92 0.11 -6.30 -1.03
N GLY A 93 0.56 -5.07 -0.91
CA GLY A 93 1.93 -4.64 -1.19
C GLY A 93 2.03 -3.57 -2.27
N PRO A 94 3.25 -3.25 -2.74
CA PRO A 94 3.44 -2.32 -3.84
C PRO A 94 2.71 -2.78 -5.09
N GLY A 95 1.97 -1.88 -5.70
CA GLY A 95 1.18 -2.16 -6.89
C GLY A 95 1.12 -0.97 -7.84
N HIS A 96 0.70 -1.25 -9.07
CA HIS A 96 0.54 -0.24 -10.11
C HIS A 96 -0.70 0.61 -9.83
N LYS A 97 -0.50 1.93 -9.80
CA LYS A 97 -1.56 2.90 -9.57
C LYS A 97 -2.43 3.06 -10.82
N LEU A 98 -3.73 3.25 -10.61
CA LEU A 98 -4.75 3.45 -11.65
C LEU A 98 -4.83 2.32 -12.70
N LYS A 99 -4.27 1.14 -12.40
CA LYS A 99 -4.30 -0.01 -13.31
C LYS A 99 -5.73 -0.38 -13.70
N GLY A 100 -5.98 -0.54 -15.00
CA GLY A 100 -7.26 -0.93 -15.58
C GLY A 100 -8.27 0.22 -15.74
N LEU A 101 -7.92 1.47 -15.38
CA LEU A 101 -8.78 2.62 -15.62
C LEU A 101 -8.59 3.17 -17.02
N ASP A 102 -9.67 3.75 -17.58
CA ASP A 102 -9.66 4.36 -18.91
C ASP A 102 -8.97 5.73 -18.86
N ASP A 103 -7.83 5.88 -19.53
CA ASP A 103 -7.06 7.11 -19.57
C ASP A 103 -7.76 8.27 -20.29
N THR A 104 -8.85 8.04 -21.02
CA THR A 104 -9.63 9.14 -21.61
C THR A 104 -10.35 9.97 -20.54
N GLN A 105 -10.59 9.38 -19.37
CA GLN A 105 -11.19 10.05 -18.24
C GLN A 105 -10.12 10.82 -17.41
N SER A 106 -10.57 11.71 -16.56
CA SER A 106 -9.71 12.38 -15.57
C SER A 106 -10.03 11.87 -14.17
N TYR A 107 -9.02 11.38 -13.48
CA TYR A 107 -9.15 10.85 -12.13
C TYR A 107 -8.51 11.76 -11.12
N TYR A 108 -9.20 12.02 -10.04
CA TYR A 108 -8.72 12.75 -8.88
C TYR A 108 -7.85 13.96 -9.25
N TYR A 109 -8.50 14.98 -9.86
CA TYR A 109 -7.82 16.22 -10.28
C TYR A 109 -6.66 15.99 -11.26
N GLY A 110 -6.80 15.10 -12.20
CA GLY A 110 -5.80 14.85 -13.25
C GLY A 110 -4.62 13.96 -12.83
N ARG A 111 -4.78 13.12 -11.82
CA ARG A 111 -3.71 12.19 -11.37
C ARG A 111 -3.16 11.29 -12.48
N ASN A 112 -3.95 10.96 -13.48
CA ASN A 112 -3.50 10.20 -14.64
C ASN A 112 -2.93 11.08 -15.77
N LYS A 113 -2.89 12.40 -15.61
CA LYS A 113 -2.46 13.34 -16.68
C LYS A 113 -1.23 14.16 -16.29
N LEU A 114 -1.05 14.41 -15.01
CA LEU A 114 -0.03 15.30 -14.49
C LEU A 114 1.20 14.55 -13.97
N VAL A 115 2.25 15.30 -13.70
CA VAL A 115 3.51 14.81 -13.12
C VAL A 115 3.37 14.75 -11.60
N TYR A 116 3.77 13.63 -11.00
CA TYR A 116 3.67 13.43 -9.55
C TYR A 116 4.89 12.72 -8.98
N ASP A 117 5.24 13.07 -7.75
CA ASP A 117 6.15 12.26 -6.94
C ASP A 117 5.44 10.97 -6.49
N MET A 118 6.13 9.86 -6.62
CA MET A 118 5.61 8.53 -6.29
C MET A 118 6.64 7.76 -5.46
N ILE A 119 6.17 6.77 -4.70
CA ILE A 119 7.07 5.89 -3.95
C ILE A 119 7.95 5.03 -4.88
N GLY A 120 7.49 4.81 -6.10
CA GLY A 120 8.24 4.11 -7.13
C GLY A 120 7.65 4.25 -8.52
N VAL A 121 8.46 3.87 -9.51
CA VAL A 121 8.12 3.75 -10.93
C VAL A 121 8.63 2.42 -11.44
N THR A 122 8.05 1.91 -12.53
CA THR A 122 8.42 0.58 -13.05
C THR A 122 9.66 0.60 -13.95
N ALA A 123 10.51 -0.42 -13.83
CA ALA A 123 11.67 -0.60 -14.70
C ALA A 123 11.32 -0.97 -16.15
N ALA A 124 10.06 -1.20 -16.47
CA ALA A 124 9.63 -1.33 -17.87
C ALA A 124 9.97 -0.07 -18.69
N CYS A 125 9.90 1.13 -18.04
CA CYS A 125 10.43 2.39 -18.58
C CYS A 125 10.87 3.29 -17.43
N LEU A 126 12.17 3.22 -17.06
CA LEU A 126 12.74 3.96 -15.93
C LEU A 126 14.02 4.67 -16.34
N LEU A 127 14.04 5.99 -16.24
CA LEU A 127 15.22 6.81 -16.47
C LEU A 127 15.84 7.25 -15.13
N ILE A 128 17.16 7.13 -15.02
CA ILE A 128 17.92 7.50 -13.83
C ILE A 128 19.32 8.03 -14.23
N ARG A 129 19.86 8.98 -13.46
CA ARG A 129 21.27 9.38 -13.66
C ARG A 129 22.19 8.21 -13.39
N THR A 130 23.10 7.93 -14.32
CA THR A 130 24.06 6.79 -14.24
C THR A 130 24.85 6.79 -12.94
N LYS A 131 25.32 7.98 -12.51
CA LYS A 131 26.05 8.11 -11.24
C LYS A 131 25.24 7.72 -10.02
N VAL A 132 23.92 8.00 -10.02
CA VAL A 132 23.02 7.67 -8.91
C VAL A 132 22.75 6.16 -8.89
N TYR A 133 22.47 5.57 -10.06
CA TYR A 133 22.28 4.13 -10.19
C TYR A 133 23.51 3.34 -9.69
N ARG A 134 24.70 3.75 -10.12
CA ARG A 134 25.97 3.12 -9.71
C ARG A 134 26.29 3.31 -8.23
N ALA A 135 26.03 4.51 -7.69
CA ALA A 135 26.23 4.78 -6.25
C ALA A 135 25.32 3.94 -5.33
N LEU A 136 24.15 3.54 -5.83
CA LEU A 136 23.23 2.62 -5.14
C LEU A 136 23.60 1.14 -5.36
N GLY A 137 24.57 0.82 -6.20
CA GLY A 137 24.95 -0.54 -6.54
C GLY A 137 24.01 -1.23 -7.55
N GLY A 138 23.19 -0.45 -8.28
CA GLY A 138 22.25 -0.97 -9.27
C GLY A 138 20.99 -1.60 -8.67
N LEU A 139 20.35 -2.49 -9.43
CA LEU A 139 19.24 -3.31 -8.94
C LEU A 139 19.76 -4.38 -7.96
N TYR A 140 18.95 -4.70 -6.95
CA TYR A 140 19.31 -5.76 -6.00
C TYR A 140 19.11 -7.14 -6.62
N GLU A 141 20.21 -7.87 -6.85
CA GLU A 141 20.22 -9.13 -7.59
C GLU A 141 19.50 -10.29 -6.88
N GLY A 142 19.22 -10.14 -5.59
CA GLY A 142 18.37 -11.05 -4.82
C GLY A 142 16.87 -10.96 -5.15
N LEU A 143 16.44 -9.90 -5.86
CA LEU A 143 15.12 -9.75 -6.45
C LEU A 143 15.21 -10.04 -7.95
N ARG A 144 14.97 -11.30 -8.30
CA ARG A 144 15.27 -11.80 -9.65
C ARG A 144 14.28 -11.34 -10.71
N VAL A 145 13.00 -11.19 -10.32
CA VAL A 145 11.89 -10.99 -11.26
C VAL A 145 10.99 -9.83 -10.85
N ALA A 146 10.52 -9.81 -9.62
CA ALA A 146 9.56 -8.81 -9.13
C ALA A 146 10.23 -7.86 -8.11
N TYR A 147 9.63 -6.69 -7.94
CA TYR A 147 9.99 -5.69 -6.92
C TYR A 147 11.43 -5.14 -6.96
N ASN A 148 12.22 -5.47 -7.98
CA ASN A 148 13.59 -4.98 -8.12
C ASN A 148 13.63 -3.47 -8.40
N ASP A 149 12.71 -2.97 -9.20
CA ASP A 149 12.48 -1.55 -9.46
C ASP A 149 11.94 -0.82 -8.22
N VAL A 150 11.03 -1.46 -7.50
CA VAL A 150 10.49 -0.93 -6.23
C VAL A 150 11.60 -0.81 -5.17
N ASP A 151 12.47 -1.83 -5.03
CA ASP A 151 13.65 -1.79 -4.14
C ASP A 151 14.58 -0.63 -4.51
N LEU A 152 14.88 -0.44 -5.80
CA LEU A 152 15.69 0.69 -6.27
C LEU A 152 15.04 2.03 -5.89
N CYS A 153 13.74 2.16 -6.17
CA CYS A 153 12.98 3.37 -5.86
C CYS A 153 12.91 3.64 -4.35
N PHE A 154 12.76 2.61 -3.53
CA PHE A 154 12.77 2.75 -2.07
C PHE A 154 14.13 3.23 -1.56
N ARG A 155 15.24 2.68 -2.08
CA ARG A 155 16.59 3.16 -1.76
C ARG A 155 16.82 4.62 -2.17
N LEU A 156 16.22 5.06 -3.28
CA LEU A 156 16.24 6.47 -3.69
C LEU A 156 15.51 7.35 -2.68
N CYS A 157 14.30 6.95 -2.25
CA CYS A 157 13.54 7.66 -1.21
C CYS A 157 14.30 7.72 0.13
N GLU A 158 14.95 6.63 0.53
CA GLU A 158 15.78 6.57 1.75
C GLU A 158 17.00 7.49 1.70
N LYS A 159 17.46 7.83 0.50
CA LYS A 159 18.52 8.83 0.26
C LYS A 159 17.99 10.26 0.09
N GLY A 160 16.69 10.47 0.30
CA GLY A 160 16.06 11.80 0.17
C GLY A 160 15.85 12.25 -1.28
N LEU A 161 15.84 11.33 -2.24
CA LEU A 161 15.52 11.59 -3.64
C LEU A 161 14.05 11.23 -3.92
N CYS A 162 13.41 11.96 -4.83
CA CYS A 162 12.04 11.71 -5.28
C CYS A 162 12.03 10.84 -6.52
N ASN A 163 11.12 9.88 -6.60
CA ASN A 163 10.80 9.20 -7.84
C ASN A 163 9.62 9.89 -8.50
N VAL A 164 9.74 10.23 -9.75
CA VAL A 164 8.75 11.05 -10.48
C VAL A 164 8.05 10.23 -11.55
N GLN A 165 6.75 10.19 -11.49
CA GLN A 165 5.89 9.61 -12.52
C GLN A 165 5.45 10.70 -13.49
N ARG A 166 5.85 10.59 -14.76
CA ARG A 166 5.48 11.46 -15.87
C ARG A 166 4.25 10.91 -16.57
N ASN A 167 3.05 11.26 -16.11
CA ASN A 167 1.81 10.78 -16.72
C ASN A 167 1.46 11.54 -18.02
N ASP A 168 2.20 12.56 -18.35
CA ASP A 168 2.18 13.25 -19.65
C ASP A 168 3.09 12.61 -20.70
N VAL A 169 3.91 11.63 -20.30
CA VAL A 169 4.69 10.75 -21.18
C VAL A 169 3.99 9.40 -21.22
N VAL A 170 3.53 8.98 -22.39
CA VAL A 170 2.67 7.80 -22.56
C VAL A 170 3.28 6.85 -23.58
N LEU A 171 3.39 5.58 -23.19
CA LEU A 171 3.88 4.51 -24.04
C LEU A 171 2.93 3.31 -23.96
N TYR A 172 2.87 2.47 -25.01
CA TYR A 172 2.28 1.14 -24.90
C TYR A 172 3.31 0.14 -24.38
N HIS A 173 2.85 -0.80 -23.56
CA HIS A 173 3.66 -1.89 -23.06
C HIS A 173 2.93 -3.22 -23.33
N HIS A 174 3.51 -4.03 -24.19
CA HIS A 174 2.95 -5.30 -24.68
C HIS A 174 3.16 -6.45 -23.67
N GLU A 175 3.00 -6.14 -22.37
CA GLU A 175 3.21 -7.08 -21.26
C GLU A 175 2.48 -8.41 -21.48
N SER A 176 3.07 -9.49 -21.01
CA SER A 176 2.48 -10.83 -20.88
C SER A 176 2.44 -11.71 -22.14
N LEU A 177 2.94 -11.26 -23.28
CA LEU A 177 3.05 -12.15 -24.44
C LEU A 177 4.04 -13.32 -24.20
N SER A 178 5.05 -13.10 -23.34
CA SER A 178 6.10 -14.09 -23.06
C SER A 178 6.06 -14.70 -21.65
N ARG A 179 5.46 -14.03 -20.67
CA ARG A 179 5.59 -14.40 -19.24
C ARG A 179 4.35 -15.05 -18.63
N GLY A 180 3.14 -14.72 -19.12
CA GLY A 180 1.88 -15.14 -18.52
C GLY A 180 1.61 -14.51 -17.15
N ASP A 181 0.48 -14.86 -16.54
CA ASP A 181 0.02 -14.33 -15.26
C ASP A 181 0.70 -15.06 -14.08
N ASP A 182 1.49 -14.35 -13.28
CA ASP A 182 2.17 -14.90 -12.09
C ASP A 182 1.18 -15.43 -11.03
N MET A 183 -0.08 -15.00 -11.06
CA MET A 183 -1.11 -15.43 -10.10
C MET A 183 -1.71 -16.80 -10.44
N GLN A 184 -1.55 -17.29 -11.66
CA GLN A 184 -2.12 -18.55 -12.12
C GLN A 184 -1.14 -19.74 -12.01
N ASP A 185 0.13 -19.47 -11.74
CA ASP A 185 1.18 -20.48 -11.60
C ASP A 185 1.67 -20.51 -10.13
N GLU A 186 1.49 -21.64 -9.45
CA GLU A 186 1.85 -21.77 -8.03
C GLU A 186 3.34 -21.49 -7.75
N GLY A 187 4.23 -21.92 -8.64
CA GLY A 187 5.67 -21.68 -8.51
C GLY A 187 6.03 -20.20 -8.67
N LYS A 188 5.40 -19.51 -9.63
CA LYS A 188 5.58 -18.09 -9.85
C LYS A 188 4.98 -17.28 -8.71
N PHE A 189 3.80 -17.66 -8.22
CA PHE A 189 3.16 -17.02 -7.07
C PHE A 189 4.01 -17.16 -5.81
N LYS A 190 4.54 -18.35 -5.52
CA LYS A 190 5.43 -18.56 -4.38
C LYS A 190 6.67 -17.67 -4.46
N ARG A 191 7.34 -17.63 -5.60
CA ARG A 191 8.48 -16.73 -5.83
C ARG A 191 8.10 -15.25 -5.62
N LEU A 192 6.95 -14.81 -6.15
CA LEU A 192 6.46 -13.44 -5.96
C LEU A 192 6.32 -13.09 -4.49
N MET A 193 5.79 -14.03 -3.68
CA MET A 193 5.66 -13.82 -2.24
C MET A 193 7.02 -13.79 -1.53
N GLU A 194 7.95 -14.66 -1.90
CA GLU A 194 9.32 -14.66 -1.37
C GLU A 194 10.06 -13.35 -1.68
N GLU A 195 9.97 -12.86 -2.92
CA GLU A 195 10.58 -11.59 -3.33
C GLU A 195 9.92 -10.39 -2.61
N LYS A 196 8.61 -10.44 -2.39
CA LYS A 196 7.89 -9.44 -1.59
C LYS A 196 8.40 -9.41 -0.14
N ASP A 197 8.60 -10.56 0.48
CA ASP A 197 9.15 -10.67 1.84
C ASP A 197 10.59 -10.13 1.92
N VAL A 198 11.39 -10.34 0.88
CA VAL A 198 12.73 -9.74 0.77
C VAL A 198 12.63 -8.22 0.74
N LEU A 199 11.74 -7.65 -0.10
CA LEU A 199 11.53 -6.21 -0.18
C LEU A 199 11.16 -5.62 1.19
N TYR A 200 10.24 -6.25 1.92
CA TYR A 200 9.78 -5.76 3.22
C TYR A 200 10.83 -5.80 4.31
N ARG A 201 11.62 -6.87 4.35
CA ARG A 201 12.75 -6.96 5.29
C ARG A 201 13.81 -5.89 5.02
N ARG A 202 13.98 -5.50 3.77
CA ARG A 202 14.93 -4.46 3.38
C ARG A 202 14.41 -3.05 3.67
N HIS A 203 13.10 -2.80 3.53
CA HIS A 203 12.48 -1.48 3.60
C HIS A 203 11.27 -1.42 4.54
N PRO A 204 11.40 -1.76 5.83
CA PRO A 204 10.26 -1.87 6.74
C PRO A 204 9.51 -0.54 6.93
N ARG A 205 10.22 0.60 6.84
CA ARG A 205 9.61 1.93 7.02
C ARG A 205 8.76 2.35 5.82
N LEU A 206 9.28 2.20 4.61
CA LEU A 206 8.59 2.60 3.38
C LEU A 206 7.43 1.67 3.04
N TYR A 207 7.51 0.41 3.45
CA TYR A 207 6.37 -0.49 3.36
C TYR A 207 5.20 -0.01 4.21
N ALA A 208 5.46 0.44 5.42
CA ALA A 208 4.43 0.91 6.34
C ALA A 208 3.92 2.33 5.99
N GLN A 209 4.77 3.17 5.38
CA GLN A 209 4.48 4.59 5.13
C GLN A 209 4.83 4.96 3.68
N ASP A 210 3.82 5.09 2.83
CA ASP A 210 3.97 5.73 1.54
C ASP A 210 3.95 7.25 1.73
N PRO A 211 5.09 7.96 1.55
CA PRO A 211 5.17 9.39 1.83
C PRO A 211 4.34 10.25 0.87
N TYR A 212 3.96 9.72 -0.29
CA TYR A 212 3.26 10.45 -1.34
C TYR A 212 1.77 10.15 -1.41
N ASN A 213 1.34 9.02 -0.85
CA ASN A 213 -0.07 8.63 -0.85
C ASN A 213 -0.68 8.57 0.55
N GLY A 214 0.15 8.69 1.59
CA GLY A 214 -0.28 8.81 2.99
C GLY A 214 -1.36 7.80 3.38
N THR A 215 -2.48 8.33 3.87
CA THR A 215 -3.69 7.56 4.19
C THR A 215 -4.60 7.32 2.97
N ILE A 216 -4.32 7.96 1.82
CA ILE A 216 -5.04 7.74 0.58
C ILE A 216 -4.49 6.46 -0.04
N ARG A 217 -5.19 5.34 0.17
CA ARG A 217 -4.79 4.07 -0.39
C ARG A 217 -5.63 3.72 -1.61
N ASN A 218 -4.94 3.28 -2.64
CA ASN A 218 -5.58 2.62 -3.74
C ASN A 218 -5.95 1.20 -3.29
N THR A 219 -7.24 0.98 -3.06
CA THR A 219 -7.79 -0.33 -2.70
C THR A 219 -8.10 -1.19 -3.92
N GLY A 220 -7.63 -0.79 -5.11
CA GLY A 220 -7.99 -1.44 -6.37
C GLY A 220 -9.37 -1.01 -6.89
N ALA A 221 -10.03 -0.04 -6.27
CA ALA A 221 -11.26 0.50 -6.81
C ALA A 221 -10.99 1.39 -8.02
N PRO A 222 -11.87 1.36 -9.04
CA PRO A 222 -11.70 2.11 -10.26
C PRO A 222 -11.72 3.63 -10.05
N GLU A 223 -12.34 4.12 -9.00
CA GLU A 223 -12.38 5.53 -8.68
C GLU A 223 -11.35 5.88 -7.60
N TYR A 224 -10.71 7.03 -7.77
CA TYR A 224 -9.87 7.63 -6.75
C TYR A 224 -10.77 8.22 -5.66
N GLU A 225 -11.56 7.38 -5.04
CA GLU A 225 -12.22 7.78 -3.81
C GLU A 225 -11.14 8.04 -2.77
N ILE A 226 -11.32 9.07 -1.97
CA ILE A 226 -10.58 9.22 -0.72
C ILE A 226 -11.06 8.09 0.20
N ARG A 227 -10.51 6.91 -0.01
CA ARG A 227 -10.81 5.72 0.79
C ARG A 227 -9.88 5.62 1.98
N TRP A 228 -9.42 6.77 2.46
CA TRP A 228 -8.57 6.82 3.65
C TRP A 228 -9.20 6.07 4.84
N LEU A 229 -10.51 5.86 4.83
CA LEU A 229 -11.22 5.15 5.87
C LEU A 229 -11.38 3.65 5.59
N GLU A 230 -11.56 3.23 4.34
CA GLU A 230 -11.57 1.80 3.99
C GLU A 230 -10.15 1.20 4.00
N GLY A 231 -9.16 1.95 3.54
CA GLY A 231 -7.75 1.58 3.65
C GLY A 231 -7.19 1.68 5.06
N TYR A 232 -7.94 2.27 5.99
CA TYR A 232 -7.50 2.54 7.35
C TYR A 232 -7.27 1.26 8.16
N GLU A 233 -7.95 0.18 7.82
CA GLU A 233 -7.71 -1.14 8.43
C GLU A 233 -6.29 -1.63 8.26
N PHE A 234 -5.64 -1.20 7.19
CA PHE A 234 -4.36 -1.70 6.76
C PHE A 234 -3.31 -0.61 6.62
N ALA A 235 -3.74 0.67 6.69
CA ALA A 235 -2.91 1.77 6.26
C ALA A 235 -2.00 2.28 7.34
N ASP A 236 -2.53 2.60 8.44
CA ASP A 236 -1.78 3.28 9.48
C ASP A 236 -1.57 2.39 10.70
N LEU A 237 -0.85 1.31 10.47
CA LEU A 237 -0.29 0.56 11.57
C LEU A 237 0.92 1.26 12.22
N THR A 238 1.38 2.37 11.66
CA THR A 238 2.50 3.12 12.23
C THR A 238 2.10 3.98 13.42
N GLY A 239 0.85 4.42 13.48
CA GLY A 239 0.28 5.06 14.68
C GLY A 239 -0.50 4.08 15.56
N TYR A 240 -0.89 2.93 15.00
CA TYR A 240 -1.56 1.87 15.72
C TYR A 240 -0.52 1.04 16.46
N ARG A 241 -0.37 1.33 17.73
CA ARG A 241 0.35 0.45 18.64
C ARG A 241 -0.65 -0.59 19.12
N ASP A 242 -0.40 -1.86 18.78
CA ASP A 242 -1.11 -3.02 19.34
C ASP A 242 -0.85 -3.16 20.84
N GLU A 243 -0.75 -2.06 21.54
CA GLU A 243 -0.51 -2.03 22.98
C GLU A 243 -1.84 -2.27 23.69
N VAL A 244 -2.07 -3.53 24.01
CA VAL A 244 -3.03 -3.85 25.06
C VAL A 244 -2.45 -3.39 26.38
N LYS A 245 -3.05 -2.39 27.00
CA LYS A 245 -2.61 -1.87 28.30
C LYS A 245 -3.52 -2.39 29.39
N GLU A 246 -2.91 -2.82 30.48
CA GLU A 246 -3.67 -3.07 31.70
C GLU A 246 -4.34 -1.75 32.13
N GLY A 247 -5.67 -1.77 32.13
CA GLY A 247 -6.50 -0.60 32.48
C GLY A 247 -6.86 -0.55 33.95
N SER A 248 -7.39 0.57 34.37
CA SER A 248 -8.08 0.68 35.67
C SER A 248 -9.38 -0.12 35.62
N SER A 249 -9.88 -0.58 36.78
CA SER A 249 -11.16 -1.27 36.93
C SER A 249 -12.30 -0.60 36.15
N LEU A 250 -13.29 -1.40 35.70
CA LEU A 250 -14.54 -0.84 35.17
C LEU A 250 -15.14 0.15 36.17
N PRO A 251 -15.62 1.30 35.69
CA PRO A 251 -16.30 2.24 36.58
C PRO A 251 -17.56 1.56 37.13
N ASN A 252 -17.92 1.96 38.36
CA ASN A 252 -19.10 1.45 39.05
C ASN A 252 -20.32 1.43 38.11
N MET A 253 -20.87 0.26 37.81
CA MET A 253 -21.90 -0.04 36.81
C MET A 253 -23.16 0.80 36.93
N LYS A 254 -23.41 1.45 38.06
CA LYS A 254 -24.53 2.38 38.28
C LYS A 254 -24.47 3.67 37.44
N ARG A 255 -23.32 3.96 36.81
CA ARG A 255 -23.11 5.12 35.94
C ARG A 255 -22.94 4.77 34.46
N VAL A 256 -23.23 3.54 34.07
CA VAL A 256 -23.09 3.09 32.67
C VAL A 256 -24.22 3.76 31.85
N ASN A 257 -23.87 4.76 31.09
CA ASN A 257 -24.79 5.34 30.12
C ASN A 257 -24.94 4.35 28.95
N GLN A 258 -26.14 3.82 28.78
CA GLN A 258 -26.47 2.83 27.75
C GLN A 258 -26.64 3.42 26.33
N ALA A 259 -26.21 4.67 26.13
CA ALA A 259 -26.43 5.39 24.87
C ALA A 259 -25.64 4.83 23.67
N ILE A 260 -24.60 4.03 23.89
CA ILE A 260 -23.82 3.45 22.78
C ILE A 260 -24.58 2.27 22.19
N MET A 261 -24.85 2.30 20.89
CA MET A 261 -25.25 1.13 20.10
C MET A 261 -23.98 0.46 19.55
N ILE A 262 -23.86 -0.85 19.74
CA ILE A 262 -22.70 -1.62 19.32
C ILE A 262 -23.10 -2.93 18.66
N VAL A 263 -22.47 -3.22 17.54
CA VAL A 263 -22.57 -4.52 16.83
C VAL A 263 -21.14 -5.02 16.60
N VAL A 264 -20.84 -6.19 17.15
CA VAL A 264 -19.63 -6.94 16.85
C VAL A 264 -19.95 -7.96 15.77
N GLU A 265 -19.40 -7.77 14.60
CA GLU A 265 -19.66 -8.58 13.39
C GLU A 265 -18.76 -9.82 13.39
N ASP A 266 -17.50 -9.62 13.82
CA ASP A 266 -16.53 -10.69 13.86
C ASP A 266 -15.67 -10.60 15.11
N CYS A 267 -15.38 -11.75 15.70
CA CYS A 267 -14.58 -11.86 16.91
C CYS A 267 -13.99 -13.25 16.98
N GLY A 268 -12.73 -13.41 16.61
CA GLY A 268 -12.11 -14.72 16.56
C GLY A 268 -10.63 -14.73 16.22
N LYS A 269 -10.07 -15.93 16.19
CA LYS A 269 -8.68 -16.16 15.81
C LYS A 269 -8.56 -16.18 14.30
N GLU A 270 -7.66 -15.39 13.79
CA GLU A 270 -7.39 -15.25 12.36
C GLU A 270 -5.93 -15.60 12.06
N LYS A 271 -5.73 -16.34 10.98
CA LYS A 271 -4.38 -16.60 10.44
C LYS A 271 -4.13 -15.63 9.29
N PHE A 272 -3.38 -14.60 9.54
CA PHE A 272 -3.01 -13.66 8.48
C PHE A 272 -1.52 -13.77 8.19
N LEU A 273 -1.20 -14.06 6.95
CA LEU A 273 0.16 -13.99 6.43
C LEU A 273 0.49 -12.51 6.16
N ARG A 274 0.90 -11.80 7.19
CA ARG A 274 1.44 -10.47 7.05
C ARG A 274 2.93 -10.55 6.81
N ALA A 275 3.41 -9.90 5.75
CA ALA A 275 4.83 -9.75 5.52
C ALA A 275 5.52 -9.16 6.76
N GLY A 276 6.53 -9.85 7.26
CA GLY A 276 7.29 -9.46 8.45
C GLY A 276 6.87 -10.12 9.77
N ASN A 277 5.68 -10.71 9.86
CA ASN A 277 5.23 -11.48 11.04
C ASN A 277 5.03 -12.95 10.63
N GLN A 278 6.13 -13.67 10.42
CA GLN A 278 6.08 -15.10 10.08
C GLN A 278 5.26 -15.87 11.11
N GLY A 279 4.03 -16.28 10.70
CA GLY A 279 3.24 -17.27 11.41
C GLY A 279 2.67 -16.86 12.77
N LYS A 280 2.67 -15.58 13.16
CA LYS A 280 2.00 -15.16 14.38
C LYS A 280 0.50 -15.13 14.16
N GLU A 281 -0.21 -15.87 14.98
CA GLU A 281 -1.65 -15.83 15.04
C GLU A 281 -2.10 -14.55 15.78
N TYR A 282 -3.27 -14.05 15.43
CA TYR A 282 -3.88 -12.91 16.12
C TYR A 282 -5.38 -13.10 16.20
N TYR A 283 -5.99 -12.36 17.10
CA TYR A 283 -7.43 -12.30 17.27
C TYR A 283 -7.93 -10.99 16.66
N LEU A 284 -8.88 -11.12 15.74
CA LEU A 284 -9.54 -9.99 15.09
C LEU A 284 -10.87 -9.72 15.77
N ILE A 285 -11.13 -8.47 16.10
CA ILE A 285 -12.44 -7.99 16.56
C ILE A 285 -12.84 -6.84 15.66
N LYS A 286 -13.94 -6.98 14.95
CA LYS A 286 -14.46 -5.92 14.08
C LYS A 286 -15.96 -5.75 14.24
N GLY A 287 -16.43 -4.53 13.93
CA GLY A 287 -17.83 -4.18 14.03
C GLY A 287 -18.03 -2.69 13.82
N TRP A 288 -19.15 -2.19 14.34
CA TRP A 288 -19.45 -0.77 14.33
C TRP A 288 -20.20 -0.37 15.61
N ALA A 289 -20.05 0.91 15.97
CA ALA A 289 -20.69 1.43 17.16
C ALA A 289 -20.98 2.93 17.01
N TYR A 290 -22.15 3.38 17.42
CA TYR A 290 -22.55 4.77 17.33
C TYR A 290 -23.37 5.21 18.55
N ILE A 291 -23.56 6.49 18.67
CA ILE A 291 -24.36 7.11 19.72
C ILE A 291 -25.56 7.77 19.03
N PRO A 292 -26.79 7.26 19.24
CA PRO A 292 -27.99 7.77 18.62
C PRO A 292 -28.21 9.26 18.92
N GLY A 293 -28.60 10.01 17.88
CA GLY A 293 -28.90 11.45 17.98
C GLY A 293 -27.70 12.34 18.27
N ALA A 294 -26.46 11.81 18.12
CA ALA A 294 -25.25 12.56 18.38
C ALA A 294 -24.36 12.68 17.12
N ASP A 295 -23.52 13.70 17.07
CA ASP A 295 -22.43 13.77 16.08
C ASP A 295 -21.33 12.76 16.43
N ASN A 296 -21.30 11.64 15.70
CA ASN A 296 -20.42 10.51 15.97
C ASN A 296 -18.93 10.81 15.71
N ALA A 297 -18.60 11.85 14.97
CA ALA A 297 -17.21 12.29 14.78
C ALA A 297 -16.57 12.83 16.08
N ARG A 298 -17.38 13.26 17.04
CA ARG A 298 -16.91 13.81 18.32
C ARG A 298 -16.34 12.78 19.28
N TYR A 299 -16.63 11.49 19.07
CA TYR A 299 -16.33 10.46 20.07
C TYR A 299 -15.06 9.71 19.75
N LYS A 300 -14.17 9.64 20.77
CA LYS A 300 -12.98 8.76 20.75
C LYS A 300 -13.33 7.48 21.48
N MET A 301 -13.25 6.37 20.76
CA MET A 301 -13.63 5.06 21.28
C MET A 301 -12.40 4.20 21.56
N LYS A 302 -12.53 3.29 22.54
CA LYS A 302 -11.57 2.24 22.85
C LYS A 302 -12.32 0.95 23.13
N LEU A 303 -11.69 -0.18 22.82
CA LEU A 303 -12.15 -1.49 23.25
C LEU A 303 -11.62 -1.78 24.66
N LEU A 304 -12.47 -2.36 25.50
CA LEU A 304 -12.10 -2.89 26.81
C LEU A 304 -12.34 -4.41 26.81
N LEU A 305 -11.41 -5.11 27.39
CA LEU A 305 -11.41 -6.57 27.57
C LEU A 305 -11.45 -6.83 29.07
N VAL A 306 -12.47 -7.53 29.53
CA VAL A 306 -12.71 -7.75 30.96
C VAL A 306 -12.72 -9.25 31.23
N ASN A 307 -11.78 -9.74 32.02
CA ASN A 307 -11.76 -11.16 32.37
C ASN A 307 -12.74 -11.50 33.51
N GLU A 308 -12.90 -12.78 33.79
CA GLU A 308 -13.78 -13.30 34.84
C GLU A 308 -13.49 -12.74 36.26
N LYS A 309 -12.24 -12.31 36.50
CA LYS A 309 -11.83 -11.69 37.77
C LYS A 309 -12.10 -10.18 37.81
N GLY A 310 -12.73 -9.62 36.76
CA GLY A 310 -12.99 -8.20 36.65
C GLY A 310 -11.78 -7.34 36.33
N LYS A 311 -10.64 -7.94 35.98
CA LYS A 311 -9.47 -7.22 35.51
C LYS A 311 -9.72 -6.70 34.09
N VAL A 312 -9.32 -5.48 33.83
CA VAL A 312 -9.60 -4.76 32.58
C VAL A 312 -8.32 -4.50 31.81
N TRP A 313 -8.37 -4.73 30.51
CA TRP A 313 -7.38 -4.26 29.54
C TRP A 313 -8.06 -3.30 28.57
N GLU A 314 -7.37 -2.24 28.20
CA GLU A 314 -7.85 -1.31 27.18
C GLU A 314 -6.94 -1.32 25.96
N MET A 315 -7.52 -1.16 24.80
CA MET A 315 -6.80 -1.00 23.55
C MET A 315 -7.47 0.04 22.65
N PRO A 316 -6.71 0.79 21.85
CA PRO A 316 -7.28 1.66 20.86
C PRO A 316 -8.05 0.87 19.82
N ILE A 317 -9.10 1.45 19.27
CA ILE A 317 -9.75 0.92 18.07
C ILE A 317 -9.24 1.64 16.85
N MET A 318 -9.13 0.93 15.75
CA MET A 318 -8.93 1.48 14.43
C MET A 318 -10.29 1.74 13.80
N LYS A 319 -10.57 2.99 13.46
CA LYS A 319 -11.85 3.37 12.83
C LYS A 319 -11.94 2.84 11.39
N ARG A 320 -13.12 2.41 11.01
CA ARG A 320 -13.46 1.96 9.65
C ARG A 320 -14.60 2.80 9.08
N TYR A 321 -14.51 3.05 7.79
CA TYR A 321 -15.58 3.67 7.05
C TYR A 321 -16.65 2.66 6.64
N ARG A 322 -17.91 2.97 6.93
CA ARG A 322 -19.05 2.08 6.76
C ARG A 322 -20.19 2.79 6.03
N LYS A 323 -20.10 2.84 4.70
CA LYS A 323 -21.20 3.36 3.85
C LYS A 323 -22.49 2.59 4.05
N ASP A 324 -22.38 1.30 4.27
CA ASP A 324 -23.52 0.42 4.55
C ASP A 324 -24.24 0.81 5.84
N VAL A 325 -23.52 1.16 6.91
CA VAL A 325 -24.09 1.67 8.16
C VAL A 325 -24.76 3.01 7.93
N ALA A 326 -24.14 3.93 7.19
CA ALA A 326 -24.76 5.21 6.86
C ALA A 326 -26.05 5.03 6.02
N ALA A 327 -26.08 4.05 5.13
CA ALA A 327 -27.26 3.77 4.33
C ALA A 327 -28.47 3.26 5.15
N ILE A 328 -28.21 2.50 6.23
CA ILE A 328 -29.27 1.98 7.12
C ILE A 328 -29.64 2.95 8.24
N LEU A 329 -28.85 4.00 8.47
CA LEU A 329 -29.05 5.01 9.51
C LEU A 329 -28.98 6.44 8.92
N PRO A 330 -29.84 6.78 7.95
CA PRO A 330 -29.70 8.02 7.19
C PRO A 330 -29.94 9.29 8.03
N ASP A 331 -30.65 9.18 9.15
CA ASP A 331 -30.97 10.29 10.03
C ASP A 331 -29.89 10.57 11.10
N GLU A 332 -28.88 9.72 11.17
CA GLU A 332 -27.82 9.86 12.15
C GLU A 332 -26.59 10.60 11.58
N THR A 333 -25.91 11.37 12.40
CA THR A 333 -24.82 12.24 11.95
C THR A 333 -23.46 11.54 12.06
N ASN A 334 -22.68 11.55 10.96
CA ASN A 334 -21.31 11.00 10.86
C ASN A 334 -21.21 9.51 11.27
N VAL A 335 -22.22 8.72 10.92
CA VAL A 335 -22.26 7.28 11.25
C VAL A 335 -21.41 6.42 10.31
N GLU A 336 -21.06 6.95 9.15
CA GLU A 336 -20.08 6.31 8.25
C GLU A 336 -18.70 6.13 8.88
N MET A 337 -18.41 6.88 9.96
CA MET A 337 -17.15 6.84 10.71
C MET A 337 -17.16 5.91 11.91
N THR A 338 -18.20 5.10 12.05
CA THR A 338 -18.47 4.32 13.28
C THR A 338 -17.96 2.89 13.25
N GLY A 339 -17.45 2.42 12.13
CA GLY A 339 -16.80 1.12 12.06
C GLY A 339 -15.53 1.06 12.91
N PHE A 340 -15.24 -0.10 13.45
CA PHE A 340 -14.01 -0.34 14.19
C PHE A 340 -13.39 -1.71 13.89
N CYS A 341 -12.08 -1.77 14.08
CA CYS A 341 -11.30 -2.99 14.00
C CYS A 341 -10.21 -2.95 15.08
N CYS A 342 -9.92 -4.09 15.67
CA CYS A 342 -8.85 -4.27 16.64
C CYS A 342 -8.15 -5.60 16.38
N TRP A 343 -6.83 -5.62 16.52
CA TRP A 343 -6.04 -6.86 16.49
C TRP A 343 -5.32 -7.07 17.81
N ILE A 344 -5.38 -8.27 18.31
CA ILE A 344 -4.70 -8.71 19.53
C ILE A 344 -3.75 -9.82 19.12
N TYR A 345 -2.45 -9.60 19.25
CA TYR A 345 -1.47 -10.63 18.97
C TYR A 345 -1.46 -11.70 20.04
N GLU A 346 -1.23 -12.93 19.61
CA GLU A 346 -1.01 -14.04 20.51
C GLU A 346 0.10 -13.70 21.53
N GLY A 347 -0.17 -13.96 22.79
CA GLY A 347 0.73 -13.62 23.89
C GLY A 347 0.63 -12.16 24.41
N SER A 348 -0.19 -11.29 23.80
CA SER A 348 -0.43 -9.92 24.32
C SER A 348 -1.38 -9.89 25.50
N LEU A 349 -2.17 -10.95 25.70
CA LEU A 349 -3.08 -11.15 26.81
C LEU A 349 -2.87 -12.53 27.42
N PRO A 350 -3.11 -12.71 28.72
CA PRO A 350 -3.18 -14.03 29.33
C PRO A 350 -4.29 -14.89 28.70
N SER A 351 -4.10 -16.20 28.65
CA SER A 351 -5.15 -17.13 28.23
C SER A 351 -6.39 -16.99 29.14
N GLY A 352 -7.56 -17.07 28.56
CA GLY A 352 -8.82 -16.91 29.29
C GLY A 352 -9.95 -16.33 28.46
N THR A 353 -11.10 -16.16 29.08
CA THR A 353 -12.29 -15.57 28.46
C THR A 353 -12.43 -14.11 28.87
N TYR A 354 -12.71 -13.26 27.89
CA TYR A 354 -12.82 -11.81 28.05
C TYR A 354 -14.16 -11.32 27.52
N ASP A 355 -14.93 -10.66 28.38
CA ASP A 355 -16.10 -9.88 27.97
C ASP A 355 -15.64 -8.61 27.23
N LEU A 356 -16.25 -8.37 26.07
CA LEU A 356 -15.96 -7.19 25.26
C LEU A 356 -16.84 -6.02 25.66
N TRP A 357 -16.20 -4.88 25.91
CA TRP A 357 -16.85 -3.60 26.20
C TRP A 357 -16.29 -2.52 25.31
N LEU A 358 -17.11 -1.51 25.02
CA LEU A 358 -16.68 -0.30 24.36
C LEU A 358 -16.81 0.89 25.28
N THR A 359 -15.82 1.77 25.27
CA THR A 359 -15.89 3.09 25.87
C THR A 359 -15.85 4.17 24.81
N ALA A 360 -16.71 5.19 24.94
CA ALA A 360 -16.73 6.37 24.08
C ALA A 360 -16.50 7.61 24.94
N LYS A 361 -15.51 8.42 24.57
CA LYS A 361 -15.22 9.70 25.24
C LYS A 361 -15.60 10.85 24.31
N ASP A 362 -16.49 11.70 24.72
CA ASP A 362 -16.83 12.94 24.02
C ASP A 362 -15.64 13.92 24.05
N SER A 363 -15.21 14.39 22.91
CA SER A 363 -14.10 15.34 22.78
C SER A 363 -14.43 16.73 23.34
N CYS A 364 -15.72 17.11 23.37
CA CYS A 364 -16.19 18.40 23.88
C CYS A 364 -16.44 18.38 25.39
N SER A 365 -17.36 17.51 25.86
CA SER A 365 -17.75 17.45 27.29
C SER A 365 -16.79 16.65 28.13
N ARG A 366 -15.89 15.87 27.52
CA ARG A 366 -14.99 14.90 28.18
C ARG A 366 -15.71 13.76 28.92
N GLN A 367 -17.01 13.69 28.84
CA GLN A 367 -17.79 12.57 29.41
C GLN A 367 -17.38 11.25 28.76
N ARG A 368 -17.41 10.18 29.57
CA ARG A 368 -17.16 8.82 29.11
C ARG A 368 -18.42 7.98 29.28
N MET A 369 -18.71 7.21 28.24
CA MET A 369 -19.79 6.22 28.23
C MET A 369 -19.17 4.83 28.05
N TYR A 370 -19.89 3.83 28.56
CA TYR A 370 -19.44 2.44 28.50
C TYR A 370 -20.60 1.53 28.11
N ARG A 371 -20.36 0.55 27.26
CA ARG A 371 -21.34 -0.44 26.84
C ARG A 371 -20.71 -1.81 26.69
N SER A 372 -21.34 -2.84 27.25
CA SER A 372 -21.02 -4.22 26.94
C SER A 372 -21.46 -4.56 25.52
N ALA A 373 -20.59 -5.20 24.75
CA ALA A 373 -20.91 -5.74 23.43
C ALA A 373 -21.72 -7.02 23.50
N LYS A 374 -21.88 -7.61 24.70
CA LYS A 374 -22.52 -8.94 24.92
C LYS A 374 -21.85 -10.03 24.04
N LYS A 375 -20.56 -9.93 23.86
CA LYS A 375 -19.71 -10.86 23.14
C LYS A 375 -18.48 -11.16 23.98
N GLN A 376 -17.92 -12.35 23.78
CA GLN A 376 -16.73 -12.81 24.47
C GLN A 376 -15.65 -13.17 23.47
N LEU A 377 -14.41 -12.92 23.84
CA LEU A 377 -13.21 -13.34 23.15
C LEU A 377 -12.54 -14.41 24.01
N VAL A 378 -12.22 -15.55 23.43
CA VAL A 378 -11.45 -16.62 24.07
C VAL A 378 -10.02 -16.55 23.54
N ILE A 379 -9.06 -16.38 24.46
CA ILE A 379 -7.62 -16.42 24.20
C ILE A 379 -7.11 -17.77 24.68
N GLU A 380 -6.55 -18.56 23.78
CA GLU A 380 -6.00 -19.90 24.04
C GLU A 380 -4.60 -19.82 24.65
#